data_f41afe3887ca6048238f01f99a174ee7
#
_entry.id   f41afe3887ca6048238f01f99a174ee7
#
_cell.length_a   1.000
_cell.length_b   1.000
_cell.length_c   1.000
_cell.angle_alpha   90.00
_cell.angle_beta   90.00
_cell.angle_gamma   90.00
#
_symmetry.space_group_name_H-M   'P 1'
#
loop_
_entity.id
_entity.type
_entity.pdbx_description
1 polymer ?
#
loop_
_entity_poly.entity_id
_entity_poly.type
_entity_poly.pdbx_seq_one_letter_code
_entity_poly.pdbx_strand_id
1 'polypeptide(L)'
;MPVEHQEKRTLAMFLDFENLAIGFEEKQKEQKKRNGQFEFDIHKVLGRLVEKGNVVVKTAYADWHRFFKHRQLLHEAGIELIEIPRRARSGKNSADIRLCVDAIDLCYSKEHIDTFAIISGDSDFAPLVSKLKENGKHVIGLGLRESTSNLLRDNCDEFIYYEELEKDEPTDQKAEVSLPKELREVFDLLFSSVRALIRENHEILWSSMVKDTIKRKSPSFSESLYGYKSFSELLEDAAGRGFIRLEKNPRSGTYVVVGFTDKMK
;
A
#
# COMPACT_ATOMS: atom_id res chain seq x y z
N MET A 1 -11.74 5.39 -29.57
CA MET A 1 -11.19 4.25 -28.85
C MET A 1 -11.84 4.23 -27.47
N PRO A 2 -12.33 3.09 -26.97
CA PRO A 2 -12.84 3.04 -25.61
C PRO A 2 -11.72 3.45 -24.67
N VAL A 3 -12.03 4.28 -23.68
CA VAL A 3 -11.16 4.55 -22.54
C VAL A 3 -10.97 3.18 -21.89
N GLU A 4 -9.77 2.60 -21.93
CA GLU A 4 -9.44 1.44 -21.13
C GLU A 4 -9.69 1.82 -19.67
N HIS A 5 -10.83 1.41 -19.16
CA HIS A 5 -11.02 1.32 -17.73
C HIS A 5 -10.02 0.26 -17.26
N GLN A 6 -8.87 0.69 -16.77
CA GLN A 6 -8.03 -0.21 -15.99
C GLN A 6 -8.93 -0.81 -14.91
N GLU A 7 -9.16 -2.12 -15.02
CA GLU A 7 -9.98 -2.85 -14.05
C GLU A 7 -9.42 -2.61 -12.66
N LYS A 8 -10.29 -2.18 -11.77
CA LYS A 8 -9.95 -1.90 -10.38
C LYS A 8 -9.49 -3.19 -9.74
N ARG A 9 -8.19 -3.35 -9.46
CA ARG A 9 -7.66 -4.52 -8.78
C ARG A 9 -8.30 -4.72 -7.42
N THR A 10 -8.65 -5.97 -7.12
CA THR A 10 -9.19 -6.40 -5.82
C THR A 10 -8.16 -7.27 -5.15
N LEU A 11 -7.62 -6.79 -4.02
CA LEU A 11 -6.45 -7.38 -3.36
C LEU A 11 -6.83 -8.17 -2.11
N ALA A 12 -6.12 -9.30 -1.92
CA ALA A 12 -6.00 -9.98 -0.64
C ALA A 12 -4.57 -9.86 -0.11
N MET A 13 -4.41 -9.46 1.14
CA MET A 13 -3.13 -9.31 1.83
C MET A 13 -2.94 -10.43 2.85
N PHE A 14 -1.81 -11.11 2.76
CA PHE A 14 -1.36 -12.15 3.69
C PHE A 14 -0.02 -11.74 4.30
N LEU A 15 0.00 -11.55 5.60
CA LEU A 15 1.13 -11.03 6.35
C LEU A 15 1.73 -12.14 7.23
N ASP A 16 2.92 -12.58 6.89
CA ASP A 16 3.79 -13.37 7.77
C ASP A 16 4.49 -12.42 8.75
N PHE A 17 3.82 -12.21 9.89
CA PHE A 17 4.29 -11.23 10.87
C PHE A 17 5.57 -11.69 11.59
N GLU A 18 5.78 -13.00 11.77
CA GLU A 18 6.98 -13.49 12.43
C GLU A 18 8.25 -13.19 11.63
N ASN A 19 8.22 -13.42 10.33
CA ASN A 19 9.35 -13.13 9.44
C ASN A 19 9.70 -11.64 9.44
N LEU A 20 8.69 -10.79 9.29
CA LEU A 20 8.90 -9.35 9.33
C LEU A 20 9.46 -8.88 10.69
N ALA A 21 8.83 -9.30 11.80
CA ALA A 21 9.23 -8.89 13.14
C ALA A 21 10.69 -9.23 13.44
N ILE A 22 11.15 -10.42 13.02
CA ILE A 22 12.55 -10.85 13.19
C ILE A 22 13.47 -9.91 12.38
N GLY A 23 13.16 -9.67 11.11
CA GLY A 23 13.95 -8.77 10.27
C GLY A 23 13.99 -7.34 10.80
N PHE A 24 12.88 -6.84 11.35
CA PHE A 24 12.84 -5.53 12.00
C PHE A 24 13.67 -5.49 13.29
N GLU A 25 13.63 -6.53 14.13
CA GLU A 25 14.46 -6.62 15.34
C GLU A 25 15.96 -6.61 15.01
N GLU A 26 16.37 -7.31 13.97
CA GLU A 26 17.75 -7.34 13.49
C GLU A 26 18.20 -5.96 13.01
N LYS A 27 17.41 -5.35 12.16
CA LYS A 27 17.69 -4.01 11.61
C LYS A 27 17.69 -2.92 12.71
N GLN A 28 16.80 -3.01 13.68
CA GLN A 28 16.79 -2.11 14.84
C GLN A 28 18.06 -2.23 15.69
N LYS A 29 18.60 -3.45 15.87
CA LYS A 29 19.88 -3.66 16.58
C LYS A 29 21.04 -2.99 15.83
N GLU A 30 21.05 -3.01 14.52
CA GLU A 30 22.06 -2.34 13.71
C GLU A 30 21.91 -0.82 13.73
N GLN A 31 20.69 -0.31 13.64
CA GLN A 31 20.42 1.13 13.63
C GLN A 31 20.57 1.80 15.01
N LYS A 32 20.29 1.08 16.11
CA LYS A 32 20.61 1.61 17.46
C LYS A 32 22.08 1.97 17.62
N LYS A 33 22.97 1.32 16.90
CA LYS A 33 24.40 1.71 16.82
C LYS A 33 24.62 3.03 16.08
N ARG A 34 23.62 3.53 15.32
CA ARG A 34 23.68 4.73 14.47
C ARG A 34 22.71 5.84 14.88
N ASN A 35 22.12 5.78 16.11
CA ASN A 35 21.11 6.71 16.63
C ASN A 35 19.82 6.81 15.77
N GLY A 36 19.47 5.79 14.98
CA GLY A 36 18.24 5.71 14.20
C GLY A 36 17.14 4.91 14.93
N GLN A 37 15.88 5.26 14.68
CA GLN A 37 14.73 4.42 15.01
C GLN A 37 14.21 3.81 13.71
N PHE A 38 14.04 2.48 13.70
CA PHE A 38 13.40 1.75 12.62
C PHE A 38 12.30 0.90 13.23
N GLU A 39 11.05 1.27 12.95
CA GLU A 39 9.88 0.63 13.54
C GLU A 39 8.89 0.22 12.45
N PHE A 40 8.26 -0.94 12.63
CA PHE A 40 7.25 -1.42 11.70
C PHE A 40 5.98 -0.60 11.81
N ASP A 41 5.57 -0.01 10.69
CA ASP A 41 4.31 0.70 10.54
C ASP A 41 3.44 0.03 9.48
N ILE A 42 2.37 -0.63 9.94
CA ILE A 42 1.41 -1.31 9.07
C ILE A 42 0.66 -0.34 8.15
N HIS A 43 0.47 0.91 8.57
CA HIS A 43 -0.24 1.89 7.76
C HIS A 43 0.52 2.26 6.48
N LYS A 44 1.86 2.23 6.51
CA LYS A 44 2.69 2.40 5.30
C LYS A 44 2.47 1.26 4.32
N VAL A 45 2.42 0.02 4.80
CA VAL A 45 2.14 -1.15 3.97
C VAL A 45 0.75 -1.05 3.36
N LEU A 46 -0.27 -0.82 4.18
CA LEU A 46 -1.65 -0.69 3.71
C LEU A 46 -1.82 0.50 2.76
N GLY A 47 -1.21 1.63 3.07
CA GLY A 47 -1.21 2.81 2.19
C GLY A 47 -0.68 2.49 0.79
N ARG A 48 0.44 1.74 0.72
CA ARG A 48 1.04 1.33 -0.56
C ARG A 48 0.15 0.34 -1.32
N LEU A 49 -0.47 -0.63 -0.63
CA LEU A 49 -1.39 -1.59 -1.26
C LEU A 49 -2.68 -0.94 -1.74
N VAL A 50 -3.23 0.02 -0.98
CA VAL A 50 -4.43 0.80 -1.37
C VAL A 50 -4.18 1.63 -2.64
N GLU A 51 -2.96 2.05 -2.90
CA GLU A 51 -2.58 2.71 -4.17
C GLU A 51 -2.77 1.76 -5.36
N LYS A 52 -2.48 0.46 -5.18
CA LYS A 52 -2.60 -0.58 -6.21
C LYS A 52 -4.04 -0.99 -6.49
N GLY A 53 -4.92 -0.93 -5.48
CA GLY A 53 -6.31 -1.34 -5.64
C GLY A 53 -7.09 -1.38 -4.32
N ASN A 54 -8.22 -2.09 -4.34
CA ASN A 54 -9.08 -2.25 -3.18
C ASN A 54 -8.65 -3.46 -2.35
N VAL A 55 -8.16 -3.26 -1.13
CA VAL A 55 -7.73 -4.33 -0.23
C VAL A 55 -8.94 -4.85 0.54
N VAL A 56 -9.49 -6.00 0.13
CA VAL A 56 -10.73 -6.57 0.68
C VAL A 56 -10.48 -7.65 1.74
N VAL A 57 -9.33 -8.31 1.71
CA VAL A 57 -8.89 -9.28 2.70
C VAL A 57 -7.56 -8.85 3.27
N LYS A 58 -7.45 -8.88 4.59
CA LYS A 58 -6.24 -8.52 5.33
C LYS A 58 -6.07 -9.51 6.47
N THR A 59 -5.10 -10.40 6.37
CA THR A 59 -4.86 -11.45 7.35
C THR A 59 -3.39 -11.49 7.76
N ALA A 60 -3.12 -11.65 9.04
CA ALA A 60 -1.77 -11.76 9.59
C ALA A 60 -1.61 -13.02 10.44
N TYR A 61 -0.48 -13.68 10.30
CA TYR A 61 -0.17 -14.96 10.91
C TYR A 61 1.03 -14.84 11.84
N ALA A 62 0.88 -15.25 13.10
CA ALA A 62 1.96 -15.29 14.09
C ALA A 62 1.54 -16.04 15.36
N ASP A 63 2.51 -16.34 16.21
CA ASP A 63 2.29 -16.58 17.65
C ASP A 63 2.03 -15.22 18.34
N TRP A 64 0.75 -14.81 18.43
CA TRP A 64 0.36 -13.52 18.97
C TRP A 64 0.59 -13.38 20.49
N HIS A 65 0.92 -14.47 21.19
CA HIS A 65 1.40 -14.38 22.58
C HIS A 65 2.78 -13.71 22.62
N ARG A 66 3.66 -14.03 21.66
CA ARG A 66 4.98 -13.40 21.53
C ARG A 66 4.88 -11.95 21.08
N PHE A 67 3.95 -11.64 20.16
CA PHE A 67 3.80 -10.33 19.52
C PHE A 67 2.60 -9.53 20.04
N PHE A 68 2.21 -9.73 21.31
CA PHE A 68 1.01 -9.13 21.91
C PHE A 68 0.96 -7.58 21.77
N LYS A 69 2.12 -6.91 21.77
CA LYS A 69 2.22 -5.45 21.64
C LYS A 69 1.71 -4.93 20.29
N HIS A 70 1.78 -5.74 19.25
CA HIS A 70 1.38 -5.35 17.91
C HIS A 70 -0.09 -5.67 17.59
N ARG A 71 -0.73 -6.49 18.44
CA ARG A 71 -2.13 -6.96 18.20
C ARG A 71 -3.10 -5.80 18.06
N GLN A 72 -3.05 -4.83 18.98
CA GLN A 72 -3.97 -3.71 18.98
C GLN A 72 -3.84 -2.89 17.69
N LEU A 73 -2.62 -2.52 17.30
CA LEU A 73 -2.34 -1.74 16.10
C LEU A 73 -2.85 -2.46 14.83
N LEU A 74 -2.58 -3.76 14.71
CA LEU A 74 -3.01 -4.55 13.56
C LEU A 74 -4.54 -4.68 13.53
N HIS A 75 -5.17 -4.88 14.69
CA HIS A 75 -6.62 -4.98 14.80
C HIS A 75 -7.31 -3.65 14.46
N GLU A 76 -6.78 -2.51 14.93
CA GLU A 76 -7.25 -1.17 14.57
C GLU A 76 -7.12 -0.89 13.08
N ALA A 77 -6.10 -1.46 12.42
CA ALA A 77 -5.93 -1.43 10.96
C ALA A 77 -6.91 -2.37 10.21
N GLY A 78 -7.79 -3.08 10.94
CA GLY A 78 -8.78 -4.01 10.39
C GLY A 78 -8.15 -5.27 9.82
N ILE A 79 -7.08 -5.78 10.43
CA ILE A 79 -6.40 -7.02 10.03
C ILE A 79 -6.90 -8.17 10.91
N GLU A 80 -7.31 -9.26 10.27
CA GLU A 80 -7.63 -10.51 10.95
C GLU A 80 -6.34 -11.18 11.44
N LEU A 81 -6.31 -11.53 12.73
CA LEU A 81 -5.14 -12.15 13.36
C LEU A 81 -5.37 -13.65 13.52
N ILE A 82 -4.61 -14.44 12.79
CA ILE A 82 -4.63 -15.90 12.90
C ILE A 82 -3.58 -16.35 13.91
N GLU A 83 -4.04 -16.92 15.03
CA GLU A 83 -3.18 -17.45 16.09
C GLU A 83 -2.53 -18.77 15.65
N ILE A 84 -1.21 -18.84 15.69
CA ILE A 84 -0.44 -20.03 15.39
C ILE A 84 0.39 -20.40 16.63
N PRO A 85 -0.15 -21.24 17.52
CA PRO A 85 0.55 -21.59 18.75
C PRO A 85 1.78 -22.47 18.45
N ARG A 86 2.94 -22.08 18.98
CA ARG A 86 4.15 -22.90 18.89
C ARG A 86 4.01 -24.20 19.65
N ARG A 87 3.98 -25.32 18.94
CA ARG A 87 4.17 -26.65 19.53
C ARG A 87 5.67 -26.90 19.68
N ALA A 88 6.09 -27.27 20.87
CA ALA A 88 7.47 -27.22 21.39
C ALA A 88 8.59 -27.92 20.58
N ARG A 89 8.35 -28.65 19.50
CA ARG A 89 9.40 -29.36 18.71
C ARG A 89 9.19 -29.49 17.19
N SER A 90 8.02 -29.13 16.62
CA SER A 90 7.76 -29.40 15.19
C SER A 90 7.08 -28.22 14.44
N GLY A 91 7.00 -27.05 15.06
CA GLY A 91 6.09 -25.99 14.61
C GLY A 91 6.75 -24.79 13.94
N LYS A 92 7.98 -24.89 13.41
CA LYS A 92 8.62 -23.73 12.78
C LYS A 92 7.87 -23.19 11.55
N ASN A 93 7.19 -24.05 10.80
CA ASN A 93 6.53 -23.70 9.53
C ASN A 93 5.00 -23.76 9.62
N SER A 94 4.41 -23.78 10.82
CA SER A 94 2.95 -23.92 10.94
C SER A 94 2.22 -22.65 10.47
N ALA A 95 2.80 -21.48 10.67
CA ALA A 95 2.28 -20.20 10.18
C ALA A 95 2.33 -20.14 8.65
N ASP A 96 3.46 -20.51 8.06
CA ASP A 96 3.71 -20.50 6.63
C ASP A 96 2.75 -21.43 5.89
N ILE A 97 2.59 -22.67 6.41
CA ILE A 97 1.65 -23.66 5.87
C ILE A 97 0.21 -23.12 5.95
N ARG A 98 -0.19 -22.55 7.09
CA ARG A 98 -1.54 -22.01 7.27
C ARG A 98 -1.79 -20.87 6.30
N LEU A 99 -0.85 -19.93 6.17
CA LEU A 99 -0.92 -18.84 5.20
C LEU A 99 -1.08 -19.36 3.76
N CYS A 100 -0.25 -20.36 3.38
CA CYS A 100 -0.33 -20.99 2.06
C CYS A 100 -1.71 -21.61 1.80
N VAL A 101 -2.26 -22.34 2.78
CA VAL A 101 -3.58 -22.98 2.65
C VAL A 101 -4.67 -21.94 2.50
N ASP A 102 -4.70 -20.91 3.35
CA ASP A 102 -5.71 -19.87 3.31
C ASP A 102 -5.63 -19.04 2.02
N ALA A 103 -4.42 -18.74 1.52
CA ALA A 103 -4.23 -18.04 0.26
C ALA A 103 -4.71 -18.87 -0.95
N ILE A 104 -4.43 -20.15 -0.98
CA ILE A 104 -4.88 -21.08 -2.04
C ILE A 104 -6.39 -21.26 -1.96
N ASP A 105 -6.97 -21.46 -0.77
CA ASP A 105 -8.43 -21.55 -0.62
C ASP A 105 -9.13 -20.29 -1.14
N LEU A 106 -8.62 -19.13 -0.76
CA LEU A 106 -9.17 -17.86 -1.23
C LEU A 106 -9.04 -17.69 -2.75
N CYS A 107 -7.92 -18.14 -3.33
CA CYS A 107 -7.67 -18.07 -4.78
C CYS A 107 -8.75 -18.82 -5.58
N TYR A 108 -9.19 -19.99 -5.09
CA TYR A 108 -10.21 -20.81 -5.76
C TYR A 108 -11.63 -20.42 -5.35
N SER A 109 -11.86 -19.95 -4.13
CA SER A 109 -13.21 -19.65 -3.62
C SER A 109 -13.71 -18.26 -4.00
N LYS A 110 -12.82 -17.30 -4.34
CA LYS A 110 -13.15 -15.89 -4.58
C LYS A 110 -12.55 -15.39 -5.90
N GLU A 111 -13.23 -15.67 -7.01
CA GLU A 111 -12.78 -15.31 -8.36
C GLU A 111 -12.52 -13.81 -8.55
N HIS A 112 -13.30 -12.95 -7.86
CA HIS A 112 -13.20 -11.50 -7.95
C HIS A 112 -11.93 -10.92 -7.30
N ILE A 113 -11.18 -11.73 -6.55
CA ILE A 113 -9.85 -11.34 -6.05
C ILE A 113 -8.83 -11.69 -7.13
N ASP A 114 -8.26 -10.67 -7.74
CA ASP A 114 -7.33 -10.80 -8.85
C ASP A 114 -5.86 -10.63 -8.43
N THR A 115 -5.61 -10.04 -7.25
CA THR A 115 -4.26 -9.69 -6.78
C THR A 115 -4.03 -10.20 -5.36
N PHE A 116 -2.88 -10.81 -5.14
CA PHE A 116 -2.44 -11.34 -3.85
C PHE A 116 -1.17 -10.64 -3.40
N ALA A 117 -1.20 -10.01 -2.24
CA ALA A 117 -0.05 -9.39 -1.62
C ALA A 117 0.50 -10.32 -0.53
N ILE A 118 1.71 -10.85 -0.73
CA ILE A 118 2.42 -11.71 0.22
C ILE A 118 3.48 -10.87 0.91
N ILE A 119 3.28 -10.64 2.21
CA ILE A 119 4.16 -9.81 3.00
C ILE A 119 5.09 -10.70 3.80
N SER A 120 6.21 -11.07 3.21
CA SER A 120 7.29 -11.89 3.79
C SER A 120 8.54 -11.80 2.93
N GLY A 121 9.70 -12.15 3.51
CA GLY A 121 10.97 -12.32 2.78
C GLY A 121 11.33 -13.80 2.53
N ASP A 122 10.53 -14.74 3.04
CA ASP A 122 10.89 -16.15 3.07
C ASP A 122 10.73 -16.84 1.70
N SER A 123 11.77 -17.56 1.29
CA SER A 123 11.79 -18.38 0.08
C SER A 123 10.72 -19.49 0.05
N ASP A 124 10.25 -19.92 1.21
CA ASP A 124 9.28 -21.01 1.33
C ASP A 124 7.92 -20.65 0.75
N PHE A 125 7.66 -19.35 0.53
CA PHE A 125 6.48 -18.85 -0.19
C PHE A 125 6.62 -18.81 -1.73
N ALA A 126 7.79 -19.08 -2.30
CA ALA A 126 7.96 -19.08 -3.76
C ALA A 126 7.05 -20.09 -4.47
N PRO A 127 6.79 -21.31 -3.94
CA PRO A 127 5.81 -22.24 -4.53
C PRO A 127 4.37 -21.71 -4.48
N LEU A 128 3.99 -21.00 -3.40
CA LEU A 128 2.68 -20.33 -3.31
C LEU A 128 2.52 -19.28 -4.41
N VAL A 129 3.52 -18.42 -4.57
CA VAL A 129 3.54 -17.38 -5.60
C VAL A 129 3.36 -17.99 -6.98
N SER A 130 4.14 -19.03 -7.31
CA SER A 130 4.03 -19.75 -8.58
C SER A 130 2.60 -20.28 -8.79
N LYS A 131 2.01 -20.89 -7.75
CA LYS A 131 0.67 -21.46 -7.82
C LYS A 131 -0.44 -20.41 -8.02
N LEU A 132 -0.32 -19.27 -7.38
CA LEU A 132 -1.24 -18.13 -7.58
C LEU A 132 -1.16 -17.61 -9.02
N LYS A 133 0.06 -17.47 -9.56
CA LYS A 133 0.29 -17.02 -10.95
C LYS A 133 -0.21 -18.03 -11.97
N GLU A 134 -0.06 -19.34 -11.75
CA GLU A 134 -0.67 -20.40 -12.57
C GLU A 134 -2.20 -20.25 -12.65
N ASN A 135 -2.85 -19.71 -11.62
CA ASN A 135 -4.28 -19.43 -11.57
C ASN A 135 -4.63 -18.02 -12.07
N GLY A 136 -3.72 -17.36 -12.78
CA GLY A 136 -3.96 -16.04 -13.38
C GLY A 136 -4.02 -14.90 -12.38
N LYS A 137 -3.57 -15.11 -11.14
CA LYS A 137 -3.53 -14.04 -10.13
C LYS A 137 -2.25 -13.22 -10.24
N HIS A 138 -2.36 -11.92 -10.06
CA HIS A 138 -1.21 -11.02 -9.94
C HIS A 138 -0.65 -11.09 -8.51
N VAL A 139 0.66 -11.24 -8.36
CA VAL A 139 1.28 -11.41 -7.04
C VAL A 139 2.25 -10.28 -6.75
N ILE A 140 1.98 -9.57 -5.66
CA ILE A 140 2.85 -8.52 -5.12
C ILE A 140 3.55 -9.10 -3.89
N GLY A 141 4.89 -9.13 -3.91
CA GLY A 141 5.71 -9.40 -2.73
C GLY A 141 6.02 -8.11 -1.99
N LEU A 142 6.09 -8.15 -0.66
CA LEU A 142 6.60 -7.04 0.15
C LEU A 142 7.44 -7.58 1.29
N GLY A 143 8.63 -7.04 1.50
CA GLY A 143 9.53 -7.47 2.58
C GLY A 143 10.68 -6.49 2.80
N LEU A 144 11.52 -6.79 3.79
CA LEU A 144 12.75 -6.05 4.05
C LEU A 144 13.84 -6.48 3.06
N ARG A 145 14.62 -5.53 2.57
CA ARG A 145 15.65 -5.79 1.56
C ARG A 145 16.68 -6.85 2.01
N GLU A 146 17.10 -6.80 3.27
CA GLU A 146 18.14 -7.67 3.80
C GLU A 146 17.67 -9.09 4.11
N SER A 147 16.38 -9.28 4.45
CA SER A 147 15.81 -10.58 4.78
C SER A 147 15.00 -11.20 3.63
N THR A 148 14.94 -10.54 2.46
CA THR A 148 14.20 -11.05 1.31
C THR A 148 15.05 -12.00 0.47
N SER A 149 14.54 -13.20 0.25
CA SER A 149 15.11 -14.18 -0.68
C SER A 149 14.95 -13.71 -2.13
N ASN A 150 16.01 -13.85 -2.93
CA ASN A 150 15.97 -13.62 -4.37
C ASN A 150 14.93 -14.54 -5.05
N LEU A 151 14.79 -15.78 -4.56
CA LEU A 151 13.85 -16.75 -5.10
C LEU A 151 12.40 -16.26 -4.97
N LEU A 152 12.02 -15.74 -3.81
CA LEU A 152 10.68 -15.17 -3.61
C LEU A 152 10.48 -13.93 -4.49
N ARG A 153 11.41 -12.98 -4.42
CA ARG A 153 11.34 -11.73 -5.17
C ARG A 153 11.16 -11.95 -6.67
N ASP A 154 11.99 -12.79 -7.26
CA ASP A 154 12.05 -12.97 -8.72
C ASP A 154 10.84 -13.78 -9.25
N ASN A 155 10.11 -14.47 -8.39
CA ASN A 155 8.86 -15.15 -8.73
C ASN A 155 7.63 -14.22 -8.70
N CYS A 156 7.64 -13.13 -7.92
CA CYS A 156 6.54 -12.16 -7.88
C CYS A 156 6.43 -11.38 -9.19
N ASP A 157 5.23 -10.88 -9.50
CA ASP A 157 5.03 -9.93 -10.61
C ASP A 157 5.55 -8.54 -10.25
N GLU A 158 5.48 -8.20 -8.97
CA GLU A 158 6.02 -6.98 -8.40
C GLU A 158 6.59 -7.28 -7.00
N PHE A 159 7.70 -6.64 -6.65
CA PHE A 159 8.24 -6.71 -5.29
C PHE A 159 8.53 -5.31 -4.74
N ILE A 160 8.00 -5.03 -3.54
CA ILE A 160 8.13 -3.75 -2.85
C ILE A 160 9.03 -3.95 -1.64
N TYR A 161 10.08 -3.16 -1.53
CA TYR A 161 10.89 -3.15 -0.32
C TYR A 161 10.31 -2.17 0.70
N TYR A 162 10.18 -2.63 1.96
CA TYR A 162 9.64 -1.80 3.03
C TYR A 162 10.41 -0.48 3.20
N GLU A 163 11.72 -0.51 3.00
CA GLU A 163 12.58 0.67 3.07
C GLU A 163 12.23 1.75 2.03
N GLU A 164 11.54 1.39 0.97
CA GLU A 164 11.05 2.34 -0.01
C GLU A 164 9.85 3.11 0.51
N LEU A 165 9.02 2.45 1.36
CA LEU A 165 7.87 3.09 1.99
C LEU A 165 8.27 4.17 2.99
N GLU A 166 9.46 4.06 3.60
CA GLU A 166 9.98 5.08 4.52
C GLU A 166 10.48 6.34 3.81
N LYS A 167 10.98 6.18 2.57
CA LYS A 167 11.45 7.30 1.76
C LYS A 167 10.31 8.10 1.13
N ASP A 168 9.16 7.46 1.02
CA ASP A 168 7.96 8.07 0.43
C ASP A 168 7.22 9.00 1.41
N GLU A 169 7.66 9.14 2.64
CA GLU A 169 7.17 10.21 3.50
C GLU A 169 7.54 11.56 2.87
N PRO A 170 6.56 12.44 2.69
CA PRO A 170 6.85 13.75 2.18
C PRO A 170 7.82 14.44 3.14
N THR A 171 9.08 14.53 2.75
CA THR A 171 10.02 15.50 3.30
C THR A 171 9.64 16.89 2.80
N ASP A 172 8.36 17.20 2.82
CA ASP A 172 7.81 18.51 2.46
C ASP A 172 8.00 19.54 3.58
N GLN A 173 9.22 19.58 4.15
CA GLN A 173 9.66 20.76 4.90
C GLN A 173 9.87 21.99 3.99
N LYS A 174 9.72 21.83 2.66
CA LYS A 174 9.88 22.95 1.72
C LYS A 174 8.58 23.64 1.29
N ALA A 175 7.42 23.03 1.52
CA ALA A 175 6.12 23.67 1.29
C ALA A 175 5.45 24.04 2.62
N GLU A 176 6.17 24.67 3.55
CA GLU A 176 5.54 25.52 4.58
C GLU A 176 4.91 26.77 3.92
N VAL A 177 4.05 26.50 2.94
CA VAL A 177 3.05 27.48 2.55
C VAL A 177 2.10 27.57 3.73
N SER A 178 1.84 28.79 4.21
CA SER A 178 0.95 29.10 5.33
C SER A 178 -0.51 28.76 4.99
N LEU A 179 -0.78 27.45 4.80
CA LEU A 179 -2.11 26.94 4.58
C LEU A 179 -2.83 26.74 5.91
N PRO A 180 -4.11 27.08 6.02
CA PRO A 180 -4.96 26.66 7.13
C PRO A 180 -4.85 25.13 7.34
N LYS A 181 -4.94 24.70 8.59
CA LYS A 181 -4.75 23.27 8.96
C LYS A 181 -5.69 22.34 8.18
N GLU A 182 -6.93 22.77 7.99
CA GLU A 182 -7.98 22.03 7.27
C GLU A 182 -7.62 21.83 5.79
N LEU A 183 -7.07 22.86 5.15
CA LEU A 183 -6.64 22.79 3.75
C LEU A 183 -5.36 21.97 3.57
N ARG A 184 -4.50 21.91 4.57
CA ARG A 184 -3.29 21.11 4.53
C ARG A 184 -3.63 19.61 4.38
N GLU A 185 -4.56 19.12 5.18
CA GLU A 185 -4.99 17.71 5.14
C GLU A 185 -5.50 17.29 3.75
N VAL A 186 -6.38 18.09 3.14
CA VAL A 186 -6.93 17.74 1.82
C VAL A 186 -5.89 17.82 0.71
N PHE A 187 -4.94 18.76 0.80
CA PHE A 187 -3.87 18.84 -0.19
C PHE A 187 -2.85 17.69 -0.01
N ASP A 188 -2.55 17.28 1.21
CA ASP A 188 -1.69 16.11 1.47
C ASP A 188 -2.32 14.83 0.88
N LEU A 189 -3.63 14.64 1.05
CA LEU A 189 -4.38 13.56 0.40
C LEU A 189 -4.33 13.65 -1.13
N LEU A 190 -4.51 14.84 -1.69
CA LEU A 190 -4.43 15.07 -3.13
C LEU A 190 -3.02 14.74 -3.65
N PHE A 191 -1.98 15.30 -3.04
CA PHE A 191 -0.61 15.13 -3.50
C PHE A 191 -0.13 13.70 -3.36
N SER A 192 -0.42 13.04 -2.24
CA SER A 192 -0.08 11.62 -2.06
C SER A 192 -0.79 10.72 -3.08
N SER A 193 -2.01 11.08 -3.50
CA SER A 193 -2.75 10.33 -4.51
C SER A 193 -2.24 10.57 -5.93
N VAL A 194 -1.86 11.80 -6.25
CA VAL A 194 -1.22 12.12 -7.54
C VAL A 194 0.15 11.44 -7.64
N ARG A 195 0.98 11.47 -6.57
CA ARG A 195 2.27 10.75 -6.53
C ARG A 195 2.09 9.24 -6.72
N ALA A 196 1.06 8.66 -6.09
CA ALA A 196 0.74 7.25 -6.26
C ALA A 196 0.47 6.88 -7.72
N LEU A 197 -0.37 7.64 -8.40
CA LEU A 197 -0.72 7.41 -9.81
C LEU A 197 0.49 7.59 -10.74
N ILE A 198 1.35 8.57 -10.47
CA ILE A 198 2.61 8.76 -11.22
C ILE A 198 3.53 7.55 -11.03
N ARG A 199 3.65 7.03 -9.80
CA ARG A 199 4.47 5.86 -9.47
C ARG A 199 3.97 4.59 -10.17
N GLU A 200 2.67 4.45 -10.36
CA GLU A 200 2.05 3.36 -11.12
C GLU A 200 2.14 3.55 -12.65
N ASN A 201 2.93 4.53 -13.11
CA ASN A 201 3.15 4.82 -14.52
C ASN A 201 1.87 5.08 -15.34
N HIS A 202 0.83 5.67 -14.72
CA HIS A 202 -0.34 6.10 -15.47
C HIS A 202 0.04 7.22 -16.44
N GLU A 203 -0.20 7.02 -17.71
CA GLU A 203 0.11 8.01 -18.77
C GLU A 203 -0.74 9.28 -18.63
N ILE A 204 -2.00 9.13 -18.23
CA ILE A 204 -2.95 10.23 -18.10
C ILE A 204 -3.62 10.15 -16.73
N LEU A 205 -3.45 11.19 -15.91
CA LEU A 205 -4.05 11.26 -14.59
C LEU A 205 -5.40 11.98 -14.63
N TRP A 206 -6.44 11.22 -14.95
CA TRP A 206 -7.80 11.75 -14.96
C TRP A 206 -8.25 12.17 -13.56
N SER A 207 -9.01 13.24 -13.45
CA SER A 207 -9.56 13.73 -12.18
C SER A 207 -10.36 12.65 -11.42
N SER A 208 -11.06 11.77 -12.14
CA SER A 208 -11.77 10.62 -11.56
C SER A 208 -10.83 9.61 -10.91
N MET A 209 -9.69 9.30 -11.53
CA MET A 209 -8.69 8.39 -10.98
C MET A 209 -8.06 8.95 -9.69
N VAL A 210 -7.75 10.26 -9.69
CA VAL A 210 -7.24 10.95 -8.50
C VAL A 210 -8.26 10.89 -7.38
N LYS A 211 -9.54 11.21 -7.65
CA LYS A 211 -10.62 11.14 -6.67
C LYS A 211 -10.84 9.74 -6.14
N ASP A 212 -10.82 8.74 -7.00
CA ASP A 212 -10.95 7.33 -6.61
C ASP A 212 -9.80 6.88 -5.70
N THR A 213 -8.57 7.32 -5.99
CA THR A 213 -7.41 7.02 -5.15
C THR A 213 -7.51 7.69 -3.79
N ILE A 214 -7.97 8.95 -3.73
CA ILE A 214 -8.27 9.64 -2.47
C ILE A 214 -9.31 8.86 -1.67
N LYS A 215 -10.42 8.44 -2.29
CA LYS A 215 -11.48 7.69 -1.61
C LYS A 215 -11.04 6.31 -1.11
N ARG A 216 -10.09 5.66 -1.78
CA ARG A 216 -9.49 4.42 -1.26
C ARG A 216 -8.63 4.67 -0.02
N LYS A 217 -7.87 5.77 0.00
CA LYS A 217 -7.04 6.17 1.15
C LYS A 217 -7.87 6.70 2.32
N SER A 218 -8.93 7.46 2.01
CA SER A 218 -9.84 8.08 2.98
C SER A 218 -11.29 7.89 2.53
N PRO A 219 -11.96 6.80 2.94
CA PRO A 219 -13.35 6.50 2.53
C PRO A 219 -14.36 7.59 2.92
N SER A 220 -14.09 8.32 4.00
CA SER A 220 -14.91 9.43 4.49
C SER A 220 -14.70 10.74 3.73
N PHE A 221 -13.78 10.79 2.77
CA PHE A 221 -13.47 12.00 2.00
C PHE A 221 -14.70 12.52 1.27
N SER A 222 -14.98 13.81 1.50
CA SER A 222 -15.93 14.60 0.74
C SER A 222 -15.37 16.01 0.57
N GLU A 223 -15.43 16.55 -0.62
CA GLU A 223 -14.95 17.89 -0.95
C GLU A 223 -15.63 18.96 -0.09
N SER A 224 -16.91 18.75 0.24
CA SER A 224 -17.70 19.68 1.04
C SER A 224 -17.19 19.86 2.47
N LEU A 225 -16.50 18.84 3.04
CA LEU A 225 -15.87 18.96 4.35
C LEU A 225 -14.75 20.00 4.38
N TYR A 226 -14.16 20.28 3.22
CA TYR A 226 -13.08 21.24 3.04
C TYR A 226 -13.51 22.53 2.36
N GLY A 227 -14.84 22.72 2.20
CA GLY A 227 -15.44 23.95 1.66
C GLY A 227 -15.53 24.02 0.14
N TYR A 228 -15.23 22.92 -0.58
CA TYR A 228 -15.34 22.88 -2.05
C TYR A 228 -16.69 22.31 -2.49
N LYS A 229 -17.28 22.91 -3.53
CA LYS A 229 -18.57 22.46 -4.11
C LYS A 229 -18.40 21.20 -4.97
N SER A 230 -17.20 20.98 -5.50
CA SER A 230 -16.88 19.84 -6.37
C SER A 230 -15.41 19.49 -6.31
N PHE A 231 -15.06 18.29 -6.76
CA PHE A 231 -13.66 17.87 -6.88
C PHE A 231 -12.89 18.70 -7.92
N SER A 232 -13.58 19.18 -8.96
CA SER A 232 -13.00 20.09 -9.94
C SER A 232 -12.54 21.40 -9.30
N GLU A 233 -13.34 21.98 -8.41
CA GLU A 233 -13.00 23.21 -7.69
C GLU A 233 -11.76 23.02 -6.78
N LEU A 234 -11.64 21.86 -6.11
CA LEU A 234 -10.43 21.50 -5.36
C LEU A 234 -9.18 21.45 -6.25
N LEU A 235 -9.30 20.84 -7.45
CA LEU A 235 -8.18 20.75 -8.40
C LEU A 235 -7.82 22.15 -8.96
N GLU A 236 -8.82 22.99 -9.23
CA GLU A 236 -8.62 24.36 -9.70
C GLU A 236 -7.92 25.22 -8.64
N ASP A 237 -8.28 25.08 -7.36
CA ASP A 237 -7.61 25.77 -6.25
C ASP A 237 -6.16 25.31 -6.11
N ALA A 238 -5.91 23.97 -6.17
CA ALA A 238 -4.55 23.42 -6.15
C ALA A 238 -3.69 23.97 -7.31
N ALA A 239 -4.26 24.08 -8.50
CA ALA A 239 -3.58 24.63 -9.68
C ALA A 239 -3.39 26.16 -9.55
N GLY A 240 -4.39 26.89 -9.07
CA GLY A 240 -4.30 28.34 -8.82
C GLY A 240 -3.24 28.71 -7.80
N ARG A 241 -3.01 27.88 -6.80
CA ARG A 241 -1.91 28.01 -5.83
C ARG A 241 -0.54 27.61 -6.40
N GLY A 242 -0.53 27.01 -7.59
CA GLY A 242 0.68 26.59 -8.28
C GLY A 242 1.28 25.31 -7.70
N PHE A 243 0.47 24.37 -7.19
CA PHE A 243 0.93 23.08 -6.72
C PHE A 243 0.96 22.03 -7.83
N ILE A 244 -0.08 22.00 -8.65
CA ILE A 244 -0.24 21.07 -9.75
C ILE A 244 -0.45 21.80 -11.07
N ARG A 245 -0.14 21.15 -12.18
CA ARG A 245 -0.54 21.58 -13.52
C ARG A 245 -1.79 20.83 -13.91
N LEU A 246 -2.81 21.59 -14.34
CA LEU A 246 -4.14 21.09 -14.66
C LEU A 246 -4.47 21.45 -16.11
N GLU A 247 -4.92 20.49 -16.87
CA GLU A 247 -5.42 20.68 -18.23
C GLU A 247 -6.86 20.20 -18.34
N LYS A 248 -7.64 20.81 -19.23
CA LYS A 248 -9.01 20.40 -19.51
C LYS A 248 -9.04 19.65 -20.83
N ASN A 249 -9.51 18.40 -20.80
CA ASN A 249 -9.67 17.64 -22.00
C ASN A 249 -10.75 18.28 -22.90
N PRO A 250 -10.42 18.67 -24.14
CA PRO A 250 -11.33 19.42 -24.99
C PRO A 250 -12.56 18.62 -25.43
N ARG A 251 -12.49 17.27 -25.41
CA ARG A 251 -13.60 16.40 -25.84
C ARG A 251 -14.56 16.08 -24.70
N SER A 252 -14.04 15.73 -23.52
CA SER A 252 -14.87 15.33 -22.36
C SER A 252 -15.17 16.46 -21.38
N GLY A 253 -14.42 17.56 -21.44
CA GLY A 253 -14.48 18.63 -20.47
C GLY A 253 -13.89 18.25 -19.09
N THR A 254 -13.39 17.03 -18.94
CA THR A 254 -12.82 16.49 -17.69
C THR A 254 -11.41 17.02 -17.47
N TYR A 255 -11.05 17.28 -16.23
CA TYR A 255 -9.69 17.69 -15.88
C TYR A 255 -8.72 16.50 -15.90
N VAL A 256 -7.50 16.81 -16.34
CA VAL A 256 -6.31 15.95 -16.31
C VAL A 256 -5.25 16.65 -15.48
N VAL A 257 -4.69 15.95 -14.50
CA VAL A 257 -3.52 16.42 -13.75
C VAL A 257 -2.27 16.05 -14.55
N VAL A 258 -1.55 17.05 -15.06
CA VAL A 258 -0.34 16.85 -15.85
C VAL A 258 0.87 16.53 -14.98
N GLY A 259 0.83 16.91 -13.71
CA GLY A 259 1.87 16.67 -12.72
C GLY A 259 2.04 17.85 -11.75
N PHE A 260 3.08 17.76 -10.95
CA PHE A 260 3.45 18.82 -10.02
C PHE A 260 4.15 19.99 -10.73
N THR A 261 4.05 21.17 -10.14
CA THR A 261 4.84 22.33 -10.59
C THR A 261 6.24 22.30 -9.99
N ASP A 262 7.12 23.18 -10.42
CA ASP A 262 8.49 23.28 -9.88
C ASP A 262 8.54 23.74 -8.41
N LYS A 263 7.44 24.28 -7.87
CA LYS A 263 7.30 24.58 -6.43
C LYS A 263 7.19 23.33 -5.56
N MET A 264 6.78 22.19 -6.16
CA MET A 264 6.51 20.92 -5.48
C MET A 264 7.50 19.81 -5.86
N LYS A 265 8.49 20.12 -6.69
CA LYS A 265 9.66 19.29 -6.99
C LYS A 265 10.76 19.60 -5.99
#